data_7879bfab2a3a1c9151b3481eed661028
#
_entry.id   7879bfab2a3a1c9151b3481eed661028
#
_cell.length_a   1.000
_cell.length_b   1.000
_cell.length_c   1.000
_cell.angle_alpha   90.00
_cell.angle_beta   90.00
_cell.angle_gamma   90.00
#
_symmetry.space_group_name_H-M   'P 1'
#
loop_
_entity.id
_entity.type
_entity.pdbx_description
1 polymer ?
#
loop_
_entity_poly.entity_id
_entity_poly.type
_entity_poly.pdbx_seq_one_letter_code
_entity_poly.pdbx_strand_id
1 'polypeptide(L)'
;MRYDTQVYFQRVVPGEYDEITGDYNEDLVEETMKRASVVNTDVETIRLLYGTIKQDVWTISLQRCYTASYDRIRIGDKLYHVDKETKLRTKQVLIVSGV
;
A
#
# COMPACT_ATOMS: atom_id res chain seq x y z
N MET A 1 20.04 -4.38 2.76
CA MET A 1 18.68 -3.83 2.54
C MET A 1 18.52 -2.57 3.39
N ARG A 2 18.09 -1.49 2.77
CA ARG A 2 17.92 -0.22 3.47
C ARG A 2 16.44 0.05 3.69
N TYR A 3 16.08 0.41 4.93
CA TYR A 3 14.71 0.77 5.30
C TYR A 3 14.62 2.28 5.45
N ASP A 4 14.88 2.99 4.36
CA ASP A 4 15.00 4.46 4.33
C ASP A 4 13.92 5.15 3.49
N THR A 5 13.04 4.40 2.86
CA THR A 5 11.93 4.97 2.09
C THR A 5 10.70 5.11 2.97
N GLN A 6 10.11 6.28 2.97
CA GLN A 6 8.87 6.54 3.70
C GLN A 6 7.69 6.05 2.87
N VAL A 7 6.93 5.13 3.41
CA VAL A 7 5.68 4.65 2.82
C VAL A 7 4.53 4.99 3.76
N TYR A 8 3.38 5.34 3.18
CA TYR A 8 2.21 5.76 3.93
C TYR A 8 1.08 4.76 3.69
N PHE A 9 0.67 4.10 4.75
CA PHE A 9 -0.50 3.24 4.71
C PHE A 9 -1.73 4.12 4.85
N GLN A 10 -2.59 4.13 3.85
CA GLN A 10 -3.79 4.94 3.83
C GLN A 10 -5.02 4.08 4.12
N ARG A 11 -5.83 4.53 5.05
CA ARG A 11 -7.14 4.00 5.32
C ARG A 11 -8.17 5.06 4.94
N VAL A 12 -9.07 4.70 4.04
CA VAL A 12 -10.15 5.59 3.62
C VAL A 12 -11.35 5.32 4.50
N VAL A 13 -11.76 6.34 5.25
CA VAL A 13 -12.95 6.28 6.10
C VAL A 13 -14.07 6.98 5.33
N PRO A 14 -15.15 6.26 4.97
CA PRO A 14 -16.27 6.87 4.25
C PRO A 14 -16.90 8.00 5.05
N GLY A 15 -17.27 9.07 4.35
CA GLY A 15 -17.99 10.18 4.97
C GLY A 15 -19.37 9.76 5.45
N GLU A 16 -19.82 10.40 6.52
CA GLU A 16 -21.15 10.14 7.06
C GLU A 16 -22.22 10.87 6.27
N TYR A 17 -23.42 10.27 6.21
CA TYR A 17 -24.57 10.89 5.61
C TYR A 17 -25.11 12.00 6.53
N ASP A 18 -25.30 13.19 5.98
CA ASP A 18 -25.89 14.31 6.69
C ASP A 18 -27.37 14.40 6.34
N GLU A 19 -28.22 14.10 7.31
CA GLU A 19 -29.68 14.13 7.15
C GLU A 19 -30.22 15.55 6.92
N ILE A 20 -29.52 16.57 7.39
CA ILE A 20 -29.93 17.97 7.26
C ILE A 20 -29.74 18.47 5.84
N THR A 21 -28.60 18.20 5.23
CA THR A 21 -28.27 18.65 3.86
C THR A 21 -28.66 17.64 2.80
N GLY A 22 -28.87 16.37 3.19
CA GLY A 22 -29.13 15.28 2.26
C GLY A 22 -27.91 14.77 1.52
N ASP A 23 -26.73 15.24 1.90
CA ASP A 23 -25.45 14.87 1.26
C ASP A 23 -24.58 14.06 2.19
N TYR A 24 -23.61 13.34 1.59
CA TYR A 24 -22.57 12.66 2.34
C TYR A 24 -21.42 13.62 2.60
N ASN A 25 -20.85 13.56 3.79
CA ASN A 25 -19.60 14.25 4.08
C ASN A 25 -18.47 13.65 3.24
N GLU A 26 -17.41 14.43 3.04
CA GLU A 26 -16.23 13.94 2.32
C GLU A 26 -15.57 12.77 3.07
N ASP A 27 -15.00 11.84 2.30
CA ASP A 27 -14.23 10.75 2.87
C ASP A 27 -12.97 11.30 3.56
N LEU A 28 -12.62 10.70 4.67
CA LEU A 28 -11.39 11.01 5.37
C LEU A 28 -10.33 9.98 5.01
N VAL A 29 -9.09 10.45 4.83
CA VAL A 29 -7.94 9.59 4.59
C VAL A 29 -7.02 9.67 5.79
N GLU A 30 -6.86 8.55 6.49
CA GLU A 30 -5.91 8.42 7.57
C GLU A 30 -4.61 7.84 7.03
N GLU A 31 -3.49 8.47 7.35
CA GLU A 31 -2.18 8.00 6.91
C GLU A 31 -1.32 7.62 8.10
N THR A 32 -0.62 6.48 7.96
CA THR A 32 0.40 6.06 8.93
C THR A 32 1.71 5.85 8.18
N MET A 33 2.72 6.58 8.55
CA MET A 33 4.05 6.48 7.94
C MET A 33 4.83 5.32 8.53
N LYS A 34 5.46 4.52 7.65
CA LYS A 34 6.43 3.51 8.03
C LYS A 34 7.65 3.63 7.13
N ARG A 35 8.80 3.32 7.67
CA ARG A 35 10.04 3.22 6.87
C ARG A 35 10.16 1.81 6.34
N ALA A 36 10.47 1.72 5.05
CA ALA A 36 10.51 0.44 4.35
C ALA A 36 11.64 0.42 3.34
N SER A 37 11.99 -0.78 2.90
CA SER A 37 12.81 -0.98 1.73
C SER A 37 11.90 -1.12 0.52
N VAL A 38 12.07 -0.28 -0.48
CA VAL A 38 11.27 -0.29 -1.70
C VAL A 38 12.19 -0.53 -2.89
N VAL A 39 11.99 -1.66 -3.56
CA VAL A 39 12.81 -2.07 -4.71
C VAL A 39 11.92 -2.51 -5.86
N ASN A 40 12.45 -2.45 -7.08
CA ASN A 40 11.77 -2.96 -8.25
C ASN A 40 11.53 -4.47 -8.10
N THR A 41 10.32 -4.90 -8.46
CA THR A 41 10.01 -6.32 -8.49
C THR A 41 10.65 -6.98 -9.71
N ASP A 42 11.24 -8.16 -9.54
CA ASP A 42 11.88 -8.87 -10.63
C ASP A 42 10.86 -9.41 -11.65
N VAL A 43 11.31 -9.60 -12.90
CA VAL A 43 10.44 -9.99 -14.01
C VAL A 43 9.76 -11.33 -13.76
N GLU A 44 10.46 -12.29 -13.17
CA GLU A 44 9.89 -13.62 -12.90
C GLU A 44 8.73 -13.53 -11.91
N THR A 45 8.91 -12.78 -10.84
CA THR A 45 7.85 -12.56 -9.85
C THR A 45 6.64 -11.87 -10.48
N ILE A 46 6.88 -10.88 -11.34
CA ILE A 46 5.82 -10.18 -12.06
C ILE A 46 5.03 -11.17 -12.94
N ARG A 47 5.71 -12.01 -13.68
CA ARG A 47 5.07 -13.02 -14.54
C ARG A 47 4.25 -14.03 -13.74
N LEU A 48 4.79 -14.50 -12.62
CA LEU A 48 4.10 -15.45 -11.76
C LEU A 48 2.84 -14.86 -11.13
N LEU A 49 2.91 -13.60 -10.74
CA LEU A 49 1.80 -12.94 -10.04
C LEU A 49 0.73 -12.43 -11.00
N TYR A 50 1.13 -11.86 -12.14
CA TYR A 50 0.21 -11.19 -13.07
C TYR A 50 -0.01 -11.95 -14.38
N GLY A 51 0.80 -12.95 -14.65
CA GLY A 51 0.73 -13.72 -15.91
C GLY A 51 1.31 -13.00 -17.13
N THR A 52 1.77 -11.76 -16.96
CA THR A 52 2.37 -10.95 -18.02
C THR A 52 3.34 -9.94 -17.41
N ILE A 53 4.09 -9.25 -18.25
CA ILE A 53 4.99 -8.18 -17.78
C ILE A 53 4.13 -6.95 -17.46
N LYS A 54 4.27 -6.43 -16.25
CA LYS A 54 3.57 -5.24 -15.77
C LYS A 54 4.57 -4.21 -15.31
N GLN A 55 4.32 -2.95 -15.63
CA GLN A 55 5.17 -1.83 -15.20
C GLN A 55 4.69 -1.28 -13.86
N ASP A 56 5.57 -0.53 -13.20
CA ASP A 56 5.28 0.16 -11.93
C ASP A 56 4.88 -0.81 -10.81
N VAL A 57 5.62 -1.92 -10.71
CA VAL A 57 5.46 -2.93 -9.66
C VAL A 57 6.66 -2.86 -8.73
N TRP A 58 6.36 -2.70 -7.45
CA TRP A 58 7.39 -2.54 -6.42
C TRP A 58 7.24 -3.58 -5.32
N THR A 59 8.36 -3.98 -4.75
CA THR A 59 8.40 -4.84 -3.59
C THR A 59 8.77 -4.00 -2.38
N ILE A 60 7.86 -3.95 -1.42
CA ILE A 60 8.03 -3.19 -0.17
C ILE A 60 8.31 -4.19 0.94
N SER A 61 9.41 -3.99 1.65
CA SER A 61 9.78 -4.82 2.81
C SER A 61 9.75 -3.97 4.07
N LEU A 62 9.01 -4.43 5.07
CA LEU A 62 8.93 -3.80 6.38
C LEU A 62 9.72 -4.62 7.39
N GLN A 63 10.41 -3.96 8.30
CA GLN A 63 11.13 -4.64 9.40
C GLN A 63 10.17 -5.26 10.41
N ARG A 64 8.97 -4.69 10.54
CA ARG A 64 7.93 -5.19 11.43
C ARG A 64 6.62 -5.21 10.68
N CYS A 65 5.77 -6.19 10.99
CA CYS A 65 4.46 -6.28 10.36
C CYS A 65 3.58 -5.09 10.73
N TYR A 66 2.91 -4.54 9.72
CA TYR A 66 1.87 -3.53 9.91
C TYR A 66 0.56 -4.27 10.15
N THR A 67 -0.01 -4.10 11.33
CA THR A 67 -1.17 -4.90 11.78
C THR A 67 -2.50 -4.15 11.65
N ALA A 68 -2.48 -2.84 11.47
CA ALA A 68 -3.70 -2.06 11.29
C ALA A 68 -4.28 -2.24 9.89
N SER A 69 -5.57 -1.99 9.75
CA SER A 69 -6.24 -2.04 8.45
C SER A 69 -5.81 -0.87 7.57
N TYR A 70 -5.70 -1.12 6.27
CA TYR A 70 -5.41 -0.10 5.28
C TYR A 70 -6.06 -0.47 3.94
N ASP A 71 -6.25 0.52 3.08
CA ASP A 71 -6.87 0.33 1.76
C ASP A 71 -5.87 0.44 0.62
N ARG A 72 -4.85 1.26 0.79
CA ARG A 72 -3.82 1.49 -0.22
C ARG A 72 -2.55 2.04 0.40
N ILE A 73 -1.50 2.12 -0.40
CA ILE A 73 -0.21 2.66 0.03
C ILE A 73 0.15 3.85 -0.86
N ARG A 74 0.66 4.91 -0.23
CA ARG A 74 1.21 6.07 -0.93
C ARG A 74 2.72 6.09 -0.77
N ILE A 75 3.42 6.27 -1.88
CA ILE A 75 4.87 6.50 -1.89
C ILE A 75 5.10 7.79 -2.67
N GLY A 76 5.63 8.82 -2.00
CA GLY A 76 5.71 10.15 -2.60
C GLY A 76 4.33 10.64 -3.02
N ASP A 77 4.16 10.97 -4.29
CA ASP A 77 2.90 11.47 -4.84
C ASP A 77 2.05 10.39 -5.51
N LYS A 78 2.52 9.14 -5.51
CA LYS A 78 1.84 8.04 -6.18
C LYS A 78 1.12 7.12 -5.21
N LEU A 79 -0.03 6.62 -5.66
CA LEU A 79 -0.82 5.64 -4.96
C LEU A 79 -0.62 4.25 -5.56
N TYR A 80 -0.62 3.23 -4.72
CA TYR A 80 -0.38 1.85 -5.11
C TYR A 80 -1.41 0.93 -4.47
N HIS A 81 -1.84 -0.07 -5.25
CA HIS A 81 -2.62 -1.19 -4.72
C HIS A 81 -1.69 -2.28 -4.21
N VAL A 82 -2.07 -2.94 -3.14
CA VAL A 82 -1.38 -4.12 -2.66
C VAL A 82 -1.96 -5.35 -3.36
N ASP A 83 -1.14 -6.00 -4.15
CA ASP A 83 -1.55 -7.20 -4.91
C ASP A 83 -1.21 -8.50 -4.19
N LYS A 84 -0.15 -8.47 -3.38
CA LYS A 84 0.24 -9.61 -2.56
C LYS A 84 0.86 -9.14 -1.26
N GLU A 85 0.47 -9.77 -0.17
CA GLU A 85 1.02 -9.52 1.15
C GLU A 85 1.50 -10.84 1.75
N THR A 86 2.75 -10.85 2.21
CA THR A 86 3.33 -12.00 2.89
C THR A 86 3.84 -11.56 4.25
N LYS A 87 3.29 -12.13 5.31
CA LYS A 87 3.75 -11.87 6.68
C LYS A 87 4.68 -12.99 7.09
N LEU A 88 5.93 -12.63 7.35
CA LEU A 88 6.90 -13.50 7.96
C LEU A 88 6.88 -13.27 9.46
N ARG A 89 7.69 -14.02 10.20
CA ARG A 89 7.68 -13.97 11.67
C ARG A 89 7.85 -12.55 12.22
N THR A 90 8.75 -11.75 11.64
CA THR A 90 9.04 -10.39 12.10
C THR A 90 8.98 -9.37 10.97
N LYS A 91 8.87 -9.82 9.72
CA LYS A 91 8.91 -8.97 8.54
C LYS A 91 7.62 -9.10 7.74
N GLN A 92 7.34 -8.10 6.97
CA GLN A 92 6.22 -8.12 6.04
C GLN A 92 6.72 -7.69 4.66
N VAL A 93 6.33 -8.44 3.64
CA VAL A 93 6.67 -8.13 2.25
C VAL A 93 5.38 -7.88 1.49
N LEU A 94 5.32 -6.76 0.79
CA LEU A 94 4.17 -6.35 0.01
C LEU A 94 4.59 -6.17 -1.44
N ILE A 95 3.81 -6.73 -2.37
CA ILE A 95 3.97 -6.45 -3.79
C ILE A 95 2.85 -5.52 -4.19
N VAL A 96 3.21 -4.34 -4.66
CA VAL A 96 2.27 -3.27 -4.97
C VAL A 96 2.40 -2.85 -6.42
N SER A 97 1.32 -2.37 -7.00
CA SER A 97 1.32 -1.84 -8.36
C SER A 97 0.65 -0.47 -8.41
N GLY A 98 1.09 0.35 -9.35
CA GLY A 98 0.55 1.69 -9.54
C GLY A 98 -0.93 1.69 -9.86
N VAL A 99 -1.62 2.66 -9.28
CA VAL A 99 -3.05 2.88 -9.51
C VAL A 99 -3.27 3.65 -10.80
#